data_948bd6cb903b6c7baf4a875bb21bf5aa
#
_entry.id   948bd6cb903b6c7baf4a875bb21bf5aa
#
_cell.length_a   1.000
_cell.length_b   1.000
_cell.length_c   1.000
_cell.angle_alpha   90.00
_cell.angle_beta   90.00
_cell.angle_gamma   90.00
#
_symmetry.space_group_name_H-M   'P 1'
#
loop_
_entity.id
_entity.type
_entity.pdbx_description
1 polymer ?
#
loop_
_entity_poly.entity_id
_entity_poly.type
_entity_poly.pdbx_seq_one_letter_code
_entity_poly.pdbx_strand_id
1 'polypeptide(L)'
;MGPYGMSAEMEKYFSGDQTYNEAPNKVQLFFWVELMYYLGFDAFRQVALQFHDKPYDNGELSDEKKWEWVMNAFSKVTGKNMGPFFKIWRTPVSERAAGRMKDLPAWLPSKDYPACYTAEE
;
A
#
# COMPACT_ATOMS: atom_id res chain seq x y z
N MET A 1 4.56 7.40 -14.46
CA MET A 1 3.12 7.51 -14.42
C MET A 1 2.51 6.17 -14.07
N GLY A 2 1.41 6.18 -13.34
CA GLY A 2 0.78 4.95 -12.91
C GLY A 2 -0.03 4.27 -14.01
N PRO A 3 -0.60 3.11 -13.71
CA PRO A 3 -1.29 2.30 -14.72
C PRO A 3 -2.51 2.96 -15.35
N TYR A 4 -3.13 3.89 -14.65
CA TYR A 4 -4.29 4.58 -15.18
C TYR A 4 -3.97 5.99 -15.58
N GLY A 5 -2.69 6.27 -15.75
CA GLY A 5 -2.26 7.61 -16.06
C GLY A 5 -2.41 8.50 -14.85
N MET A 6 -2.16 9.77 -15.09
CA MET A 6 -2.24 10.72 -14.02
C MET A 6 -3.68 10.98 -13.68
N SER A 7 -3.94 11.06 -12.42
CA SER A 7 -5.25 11.39 -11.92
C SER A 7 -5.13 12.64 -11.05
N ALA A 8 -5.99 13.62 -11.30
CA ALA A 8 -5.99 14.82 -10.49
C ALA A 8 -6.25 14.49 -9.03
N GLU A 9 -7.07 13.49 -8.78
CA GLU A 9 -7.34 13.07 -7.42
C GLU A 9 -6.11 12.47 -6.75
N MET A 10 -5.30 11.72 -7.51
CA MET A 10 -4.07 11.14 -6.99
C MET A 10 -3.06 12.23 -6.67
N GLU A 11 -2.91 13.18 -7.58
CA GLU A 11 -2.00 14.29 -7.36
C GLU A 11 -2.40 15.07 -6.11
N LYS A 12 -3.68 15.33 -5.98
CA LYS A 12 -4.19 16.07 -4.82
C LYS A 12 -3.93 15.30 -3.53
N TYR A 13 -4.11 14.00 -3.57
CA TYR A 13 -3.88 13.18 -2.40
C TYR A 13 -2.42 13.23 -1.96
N PHE A 14 -1.50 13.02 -2.90
CA PHE A 14 -0.09 12.96 -2.54
C PHE A 14 0.48 14.30 -2.13
N SER A 15 -0.07 15.39 -2.66
CA SER A 15 0.41 16.71 -2.29
C SER A 15 -0.28 17.27 -1.05
N GLY A 16 -1.33 16.60 -0.57
CA GLY A 16 -2.06 17.03 0.60
C GLY A 16 -1.61 16.31 1.85
N ASP A 17 -2.49 16.32 2.85
CA ASP A 17 -2.17 15.71 4.14
C ASP A 17 -3.25 14.78 4.65
N GLN A 18 -4.19 14.37 3.79
CA GLN A 18 -5.19 13.39 4.20
C GLN A 18 -4.54 12.05 4.47
N THR A 19 -5.05 11.35 5.49
CA THR A 19 -4.66 9.96 5.69
C THR A 19 -5.42 9.09 4.71
N TYR A 20 -4.97 7.83 4.58
CA TYR A 20 -5.62 6.90 3.65
C TYR A 20 -7.12 6.78 3.92
N ASN A 21 -7.50 6.67 5.20
CA ASN A 21 -8.91 6.48 5.54
C ASN A 21 -9.76 7.71 5.26
N GLU A 22 -9.14 8.87 5.14
CA GLU A 22 -9.85 10.11 4.81
C GLU A 22 -9.99 10.34 3.32
N ALA A 23 -9.26 9.57 2.52
CA ALA A 23 -9.23 9.80 1.08
C ALA A 23 -10.54 9.36 0.42
N PRO A 24 -10.88 9.96 -0.74
CA PRO A 24 -12.04 9.49 -1.49
C PRO A 24 -11.89 8.01 -1.89
N ASN A 25 -13.02 7.34 -2.06
CA ASN A 25 -13.01 5.93 -2.40
C ASN A 25 -12.20 5.63 -3.67
N LYS A 26 -12.26 6.52 -4.65
CA LYS A 26 -11.51 6.33 -5.88
C LYS A 26 -10.01 6.28 -5.62
N VAL A 27 -9.53 7.16 -4.73
CA VAL A 27 -8.11 7.17 -4.38
C VAL A 27 -7.74 5.91 -3.62
N GLN A 28 -8.60 5.48 -2.70
CA GLN A 28 -8.35 4.26 -1.95
C GLN A 28 -8.26 3.05 -2.88
N LEU A 29 -9.10 3.01 -3.89
CA LEU A 29 -9.05 1.93 -4.85
C LEU A 29 -7.72 1.90 -5.60
N PHE A 30 -7.19 3.06 -5.95
CA PHE A 30 -5.92 3.12 -6.68
C PHE A 30 -4.77 2.48 -5.91
N PHE A 31 -4.80 2.56 -4.58
CA PHE A 31 -3.78 1.91 -3.76
C PHE A 31 -3.70 0.41 -4.12
N TRP A 32 -4.85 -0.25 -4.12
CA TRP A 32 -4.89 -1.68 -4.39
C TRP A 32 -4.57 -2.01 -5.83
N VAL A 33 -5.03 -1.17 -6.74
CA VAL A 33 -4.75 -1.36 -8.15
C VAL A 33 -3.26 -1.25 -8.43
N GLU A 34 -2.59 -0.31 -7.77
CA GLU A 34 -1.15 -0.16 -7.95
C GLU A 34 -0.39 -1.36 -7.42
N LEU A 35 -0.80 -1.87 -6.27
CA LEU A 35 -0.18 -3.08 -5.76
C LEU A 35 -0.32 -4.23 -6.76
N MET A 36 -1.53 -4.40 -7.29
CA MET A 36 -1.78 -5.49 -8.22
C MET A 36 -0.99 -5.31 -9.51
N TYR A 37 -0.92 -4.07 -10.00
CA TYR A 37 -0.24 -3.80 -11.26
C TYR A 37 1.27 -4.00 -11.16
N TYR A 38 1.88 -3.47 -10.11
CA TYR A 38 3.34 -3.46 -10.01
C TYR A 38 3.91 -4.72 -9.39
N LEU A 39 3.19 -5.36 -8.49
CA LEU A 39 3.67 -6.60 -7.87
C LEU A 39 3.22 -7.85 -8.62
N GLY A 40 2.20 -7.72 -9.47
CA GLY A 40 1.65 -8.84 -10.20
C GLY A 40 0.44 -9.41 -9.50
N PHE A 41 -0.47 -9.93 -10.31
CA PHE A 41 -1.73 -10.46 -9.78
C PHE A 41 -1.50 -11.65 -8.86
N ASP A 42 -0.47 -12.46 -9.17
CA ASP A 42 -0.23 -13.66 -8.37
C ASP A 42 0.14 -13.31 -6.92
N ALA A 43 0.99 -12.31 -6.73
CA ALA A 43 1.33 -11.89 -5.37
C ALA A 43 0.09 -11.41 -4.64
N PHE A 44 -0.73 -10.62 -5.30
CA PHE A 44 -1.97 -10.14 -4.71
C PHE A 44 -2.87 -11.32 -4.33
N ARG A 45 -2.99 -12.30 -5.21
CA ARG A 45 -3.81 -13.47 -4.96
C ARG A 45 -3.32 -14.25 -3.75
N GLN A 46 -2.00 -14.41 -3.62
CA GLN A 46 -1.45 -15.15 -2.49
C GLN A 46 -1.78 -14.47 -1.16
N VAL A 47 -1.70 -13.14 -1.12
CA VAL A 47 -2.07 -12.41 0.10
C VAL A 47 -3.56 -12.57 0.38
N ALA A 48 -4.38 -12.48 -0.66
CA ALA A 48 -5.82 -12.63 -0.50
C ALA A 48 -6.19 -14.01 0.04
N LEU A 49 -5.50 -15.05 -0.42
CA LEU A 49 -5.74 -16.39 0.07
C LEU A 49 -5.39 -16.53 1.55
N GLN A 50 -4.28 -15.91 1.98
CA GLN A 50 -3.93 -15.92 3.40
C GLN A 50 -5.01 -15.24 4.22
N PHE A 51 -5.55 -14.15 3.70
CA PHE A 51 -6.60 -13.43 4.38
C PHE A 51 -7.85 -14.29 4.52
N HIS A 52 -8.17 -15.04 3.46
CA HIS A 52 -9.33 -15.90 3.45
C HIS A 52 -9.21 -17.01 4.50
N ASP A 53 -8.01 -17.57 4.64
CA ASP A 53 -7.80 -18.68 5.57
C ASP A 53 -7.66 -18.23 7.01
N LYS A 54 -7.44 -16.95 7.23
CA LYS A 54 -7.26 -16.44 8.57
C LYS A 54 -8.61 -16.14 9.19
N PRO A 55 -8.89 -16.70 10.37
CA PRO A 55 -10.17 -16.39 11.01
C PRO A 55 -10.27 -14.90 11.30
N TYR A 56 -11.39 -14.32 10.95
CA TYR A 56 -11.66 -12.94 11.29
C TYR A 56 -11.96 -12.84 12.77
N ASP A 57 -11.47 -11.79 13.36
CA ASP A 57 -11.69 -11.58 14.78
C ASP A 57 -12.85 -10.64 15.06
N ASN A 58 -13.62 -10.31 14.03
CA ASN A 58 -14.85 -9.53 14.17
C ASN A 58 -14.62 -8.18 14.84
N GLY A 59 -13.51 -7.55 14.50
CA GLY A 59 -13.25 -6.23 15.00
C GLY A 59 -12.39 -6.16 16.24
N GLU A 60 -11.89 -7.29 16.70
CA GLU A 60 -10.99 -7.28 17.85
C GLU A 60 -9.66 -6.63 17.54
N LEU A 61 -9.22 -6.71 16.29
CA LEU A 61 -8.01 -6.04 15.88
C LEU A 61 -8.29 -4.59 15.53
N SER A 62 -7.39 -3.71 15.93
CA SER A 62 -7.48 -2.32 15.54
C SER A 62 -7.24 -2.18 14.05
N ASP A 63 -7.63 -1.04 13.50
CA ASP A 63 -7.38 -0.74 12.10
C ASP A 63 -5.88 -0.78 11.81
N GLU A 64 -5.08 -0.24 12.72
CA GLU A 64 -3.64 -0.25 12.56
C GLU A 64 -3.09 -1.68 12.43
N LYS A 65 -3.56 -2.58 13.27
CA LYS A 65 -3.08 -3.96 13.25
C LYS A 65 -3.49 -4.69 11.97
N LYS A 66 -4.68 -4.40 11.46
CA LYS A 66 -5.11 -4.99 10.20
C LYS A 66 -4.22 -4.53 9.05
N TRP A 67 -3.91 -3.25 9.01
CA TRP A 67 -3.04 -2.71 7.98
C TRP A 67 -1.62 -3.27 8.10
N GLU A 68 -1.13 -3.42 9.33
CA GLU A 68 0.19 -4.01 9.54
C GLU A 68 0.24 -5.45 9.06
N TRP A 69 -0.85 -6.19 9.30
CA TRP A 69 -0.92 -7.56 8.82
C TRP A 69 -0.84 -7.61 7.29
N VAL A 70 -1.56 -6.74 6.62
CA VAL A 70 -1.54 -6.69 5.15
C VAL A 70 -0.14 -6.34 4.65
N MET A 71 0.47 -5.34 5.25
CA MET A 71 1.82 -4.93 4.87
C MET A 71 2.81 -6.08 5.03
N ASN A 72 2.74 -6.77 6.16
CA ASN A 72 3.62 -7.89 6.41
C ASN A 72 3.39 -9.03 5.42
N ALA A 73 2.14 -9.30 5.10
CA ALA A 73 1.81 -10.38 4.17
C ALA A 73 2.38 -10.09 2.78
N PHE A 74 2.20 -8.87 2.30
CA PHE A 74 2.78 -8.51 1.00
C PHE A 74 4.31 -8.57 1.04
N SER A 75 4.90 -8.14 2.15
CA SER A 75 6.35 -8.17 2.27
C SER A 75 6.89 -9.60 2.22
N LYS A 76 6.21 -10.53 2.88
CA LYS A 76 6.63 -11.92 2.88
C LYS A 76 6.48 -12.55 1.50
N VAL A 77 5.36 -12.30 0.85
CA VAL A 77 5.10 -12.91 -0.46
C VAL A 77 6.07 -12.41 -1.50
N THR A 78 6.41 -11.12 -1.46
CA THR A 78 7.26 -10.51 -2.49
C THR A 78 8.72 -10.51 -2.15
N GLY A 79 9.08 -10.72 -0.88
CA GLY A 79 10.46 -10.58 -0.44
C GLY A 79 10.95 -9.13 -0.44
N LYS A 80 10.04 -8.18 -0.37
CA LYS A 80 10.35 -6.76 -0.41
C LYS A 80 9.82 -6.08 0.83
N ASN A 81 10.51 -5.02 1.24
CA ASN A 81 10.04 -4.20 2.36
C ASN A 81 8.97 -3.24 1.82
N MET A 82 7.73 -3.51 2.16
CA MET A 82 6.61 -2.72 1.68
C MET A 82 6.35 -1.48 2.53
N GLY A 83 7.13 -1.29 3.58
CA GLY A 83 6.95 -0.14 4.47
C GLY A 83 6.92 1.20 3.76
N PRO A 84 7.90 1.50 2.91
CA PRO A 84 7.91 2.80 2.23
C PRO A 84 6.64 3.07 1.44
N PHE A 85 6.15 2.09 0.72
CA PHE A 85 4.94 2.26 -0.08
C PHE A 85 3.73 2.54 0.82
N PHE A 86 3.55 1.72 1.86
CA PHE A 86 2.43 1.89 2.76
C PHE A 86 2.48 3.24 3.49
N LYS A 87 3.68 3.71 3.81
CA LYS A 87 3.83 4.99 4.50
C LYS A 87 3.56 6.17 3.59
N ILE A 88 3.97 6.10 2.34
CA ILE A 88 3.70 7.17 1.39
C ILE A 88 2.21 7.34 1.20
N TRP A 89 1.46 6.25 1.22
CA TRP A 89 0.02 6.30 1.10
C TRP A 89 -0.67 6.69 2.41
N ARG A 90 0.11 6.92 3.46
CA ARG A 90 -0.39 7.36 4.77
C ARG A 90 -1.41 6.40 5.35
N THR A 91 -1.21 5.10 5.09
CA THR A 91 -1.98 4.07 5.77
C THR A 91 -1.61 4.06 7.25
N PRO A 92 -2.46 3.55 8.13
CA PRO A 92 -2.20 3.62 9.57
C PRO A 92 -1.25 2.53 10.07
N VAL A 93 -0.08 2.39 9.42
CA VAL A 93 0.96 1.48 9.90
C VAL A 93 1.95 2.28 10.74
N SER A 94 2.44 1.67 11.82
CA SER A 94 3.37 2.35 12.70
C SER A 94 4.79 2.29 12.14
N GLU A 95 5.63 3.21 12.62
CA GLU A 95 7.05 3.18 12.30
C GLU A 95 7.68 1.87 12.75
N ARG A 96 7.23 1.38 13.90
CA ARG A 96 7.75 0.15 14.44
C ARG A 96 7.47 -1.03 13.52
N ALA A 97 6.25 -1.12 13.02
CA ALA A 97 5.88 -2.21 12.13
C ALA A 97 6.67 -2.13 10.82
N ALA A 98 6.80 -0.92 10.26
CA ALA A 98 7.56 -0.74 9.04
C ALA A 98 9.02 -1.11 9.25
N GLY A 99 9.55 -0.84 10.44
CA GLY A 99 10.94 -1.15 10.75
C GLY A 99 11.26 -2.62 10.88
N ARG A 100 10.24 -3.46 11.08
CA ARG A 100 10.48 -4.89 11.22
C ARG A 100 11.00 -5.55 9.96
N MET A 101 10.82 -4.89 8.83
CA MET A 101 11.19 -5.48 7.55
C MET A 101 12.42 -4.80 6.96
N LYS A 102 13.22 -4.16 7.80
CA LYS A 102 14.36 -3.40 7.33
C LYS A 102 15.41 -4.26 6.62
N ASP A 103 15.39 -5.57 6.87
CA ASP A 103 16.35 -6.47 6.24
C ASP A 103 15.95 -6.84 4.82
N LEU A 104 14.74 -6.51 4.40
CA LEU A 104 14.30 -6.73 3.03
C LEU A 104 14.54 -5.46 2.21
N PRO A 105 14.81 -5.60 0.91
CA PRO A 105 15.02 -4.41 0.08
C PRO A 105 13.75 -3.57 0.03
N ALA A 106 13.91 -2.27 0.23
CA ALA A 106 12.78 -1.34 0.19
C ALA A 106 12.19 -1.32 -1.20
N TRP A 107 10.87 -1.22 -1.26
CA TRP A 107 10.16 -1.25 -2.52
C TRP A 107 9.29 -0.03 -2.72
N LEU A 108 9.36 0.52 -3.92
CA LEU A 108 8.44 1.53 -4.43
C LEU A 108 8.28 1.24 -5.92
N PRO A 109 7.12 1.63 -6.51
CA PRO A 109 6.92 1.39 -7.94
C PRO A 109 7.99 1.99 -8.83
N SER A 110 8.54 3.13 -8.43
CA SER A 110 9.70 3.71 -9.09
C SER A 110 10.39 4.61 -8.08
N LYS A 111 11.63 4.98 -8.38
CA LYS A 111 12.35 5.86 -7.46
C LYS A 111 11.74 7.25 -7.39
N ASP A 112 10.94 7.62 -8.39
CA ASP A 112 10.30 8.93 -8.42
C ASP A 112 8.89 8.89 -7.84
N TYR A 113 8.47 7.75 -7.36
CA TYR A 113 7.16 7.59 -6.79
C TYR A 113 7.04 8.40 -5.48
N PRO A 114 5.99 9.14 -5.21
CA PRO A 114 4.79 9.30 -6.05
C PRO A 114 4.87 10.47 -7.04
N ALA A 115 6.02 11.11 -7.15
CA ALA A 115 6.15 12.30 -8.02
C ALA A 115 5.80 12.00 -9.47
N CYS A 116 5.87 10.73 -9.87
CA CYS A 116 5.51 10.36 -11.23
C CYS A 116 4.05 10.67 -11.54
N TYR A 117 3.23 10.91 -10.53
CA TYR A 117 1.85 11.31 -10.75
C TYR A 117 1.70 12.80 -10.94
N THR A 118 2.68 13.57 -10.52
CA THR A 118 2.60 15.02 -10.62
C THR A 118 3.44 15.58 -11.76
N ALA A 119 4.36 14.77 -12.25
CA ALA A 119 5.26 15.22 -13.32
C ALA A 119 4.62 15.17 -14.69
N GLU A 120 3.43 14.61 -14.77
CA GLU A 120 2.79 14.38 -15.99
C GLU A 120 2.26 15.61 -16.61
N GLU A 121 2.16 15.75 -17.52
CA GLU A 121 1.41 16.66 -18.00
C GLU A 121 1.50 16.92 -19.06
#